data_6802879b30e9fe06bcabb0f817231486
#
_entry.id   6802879b30e9fe06bcabb0f817231486
#
_cell.length_a   1.000
_cell.length_b   1.000
_cell.length_c   1.000
_cell.angle_alpha   90.00
_cell.angle_beta   90.00
_cell.angle_gamma   90.00
#
_symmetry.space_group_name_H-M   'P 1'
#
loop_
_entity.id
_entity.type
_entity.pdbx_description
1 polymer ?
#
loop_
_entity_poly.entity_id
_entity_poly.type
_entity_poly.pdbx_seq_one_letter_code
_entity_poly.pdbx_strand_id
1 'polypeptide(L)'
;MELVIGTKAWSTWSMRPWLALKKTGAPFTETLIELRQENNMSAAAIKPHSGSGLVPALKDGDLTICDSLAICEHLAERFPGSELWPRDAAARALARSAACEMHSGFSSLRSECPMDLNAPVRVADLPEPTAKDLRRIAELWNDLLDRFGGPWLGGAEWGIADAFFTPVATRLRTYGVRLSDFGDKGLGEQYAERLLERPEFLAWQAGA
;
A
#
# COMPACT_ATOMS: atom_id res chain seq x y z
N MET A 1 -13.15 -10.74 -12.42
CA MET A 1 -11.85 -10.02 -12.46
C MET A 1 -10.73 -10.97 -12.06
N GLU A 2 -9.54 -10.80 -12.64
CA GLU A 2 -8.31 -11.51 -12.25
C GLU A 2 -7.25 -10.46 -11.89
N LEU A 3 -6.65 -10.58 -10.70
CA LEU A 3 -5.56 -9.71 -10.27
C LEU A 3 -4.25 -10.49 -10.33
N VAL A 4 -3.35 -10.05 -11.21
CA VAL A 4 -2.00 -10.60 -11.34
C VAL A 4 -1.11 -9.88 -10.33
N ILE A 5 -0.51 -10.63 -9.42
CA ILE A 5 0.27 -10.12 -8.30
C ILE A 5 1.67 -10.75 -8.26
N GLY A 6 2.61 -10.05 -7.67
CA GLY A 6 3.91 -10.63 -7.31
C GLY A 6 3.91 -11.25 -5.92
N THR A 7 4.97 -11.96 -5.59
CA THR A 7 5.19 -12.61 -4.28
C THR A 7 4.72 -11.75 -3.12
N LYS A 8 3.77 -12.23 -2.35
CA LYS A 8 3.08 -11.44 -1.31
C LYS A 8 4.03 -10.90 -0.24
N ALA A 9 5.07 -11.64 0.10
CA ALA A 9 6.04 -11.20 1.10
C ALA A 9 6.77 -9.89 0.71
N TRP A 10 6.94 -9.60 -0.60
CA TRP A 10 7.79 -8.51 -1.08
C TRP A 10 7.06 -7.48 -1.94
N SER A 11 5.93 -7.84 -2.58
CA SER A 11 5.27 -6.99 -3.56
C SER A 11 4.37 -5.94 -2.92
N THR A 12 4.96 -4.82 -2.53
CA THR A 12 4.20 -3.67 -2.01
C THR A 12 3.25 -3.08 -3.05
N TRP A 13 3.64 -3.13 -4.32
CA TRP A 13 2.82 -2.62 -5.41
C TRP A 13 1.55 -3.44 -5.63
N SER A 14 1.66 -4.78 -5.53
CA SER A 14 0.49 -5.67 -5.64
C SER A 14 -0.40 -5.63 -4.40
N MET A 15 0.16 -5.42 -3.22
CA MET A 15 -0.61 -5.32 -1.98
C MET A 15 -1.67 -4.23 -2.05
N ARG A 16 -1.35 -3.04 -2.58
CA ARG A 16 -2.24 -1.88 -2.60
C ARG A 16 -3.58 -2.16 -3.28
N PRO A 17 -3.63 -2.52 -4.57
CA PRO A 17 -4.90 -2.81 -5.24
C PRO A 17 -5.54 -4.10 -4.74
N TRP A 18 -4.77 -5.05 -4.23
CA TRP A 18 -5.33 -6.25 -3.63
C TRP A 18 -6.16 -5.91 -2.38
N LEU A 19 -5.63 -5.08 -1.49
CA LEU A 19 -6.36 -4.60 -0.31
C LEU A 19 -7.62 -3.82 -0.70
N ALA A 20 -7.51 -2.92 -1.68
CA ALA A 20 -8.65 -2.14 -2.19
C ALA A 20 -9.73 -3.07 -2.78
N LEU A 21 -9.33 -4.06 -3.58
CA LEU A 21 -10.24 -5.01 -4.20
C LEU A 21 -10.94 -5.90 -3.14
N LYS A 22 -10.22 -6.34 -2.11
CA LYS A 22 -10.82 -7.06 -0.98
C LYS A 22 -11.90 -6.24 -0.28
N LYS A 23 -11.68 -4.94 -0.07
CA LYS A 23 -12.69 -4.05 0.52
C LYS A 23 -13.97 -3.99 -0.30
N THR A 24 -13.89 -4.12 -1.63
CA THR A 24 -15.10 -4.10 -2.47
C THR A 24 -16.03 -5.28 -2.23
N GLY A 25 -15.54 -6.38 -1.69
CA GLY A 25 -16.27 -7.65 -1.56
C GLY A 25 -16.52 -8.36 -2.90
N ALA A 26 -16.06 -7.79 -4.02
CA ALA A 26 -16.26 -8.39 -5.33
C ALA A 26 -15.42 -9.68 -5.48
N PRO A 27 -15.96 -10.73 -6.14
CA PRO A 27 -15.20 -11.93 -6.40
C PRO A 27 -14.10 -11.69 -7.43
N PHE A 28 -12.91 -12.21 -7.16
CA PHE A 28 -11.79 -12.18 -8.09
C PHE A 28 -10.88 -13.39 -7.89
N THR A 29 -10.11 -13.71 -8.92
CA THR A 29 -9.04 -14.71 -8.88
C THR A 29 -7.69 -14.03 -8.79
N GLU A 30 -6.71 -14.74 -8.25
CA GLU A 30 -5.32 -14.28 -8.15
C GLU A 30 -4.44 -15.11 -9.07
N THR A 31 -3.57 -14.44 -9.83
CA THR A 31 -2.44 -15.07 -10.51
C THR A 31 -1.15 -14.60 -9.85
N LEU A 32 -0.52 -15.49 -9.10
CA LEU A 32 0.73 -15.20 -8.39
C LEU A 32 1.93 -15.42 -9.30
N ILE A 33 2.76 -14.39 -9.43
CA ILE A 33 4.05 -14.47 -10.12
C ILE A 33 5.16 -14.41 -9.06
N GLU A 34 6.01 -15.41 -9.05
CA GLU A 34 7.21 -15.39 -8.19
C GLU A 34 8.19 -14.30 -8.66
N LEU A 35 8.52 -13.40 -7.74
CA LEU A 35 9.50 -12.32 -7.97
C LEU A 35 10.91 -12.76 -7.57
N ARG A 36 11.91 -11.99 -8.01
CA ARG A 36 13.34 -12.20 -7.67
C ARG A 36 13.90 -13.55 -8.11
N GLN A 37 13.34 -14.11 -9.18
CA GLN A 37 13.89 -15.32 -9.79
C GLN A 37 15.11 -14.96 -10.66
N GLU A 38 16.03 -15.92 -10.76
CA GLU A 38 17.22 -15.81 -11.61
C GLU A 38 16.86 -15.69 -13.10
N ASN A 39 17.81 -15.22 -13.91
CA ASN A 39 17.73 -15.18 -15.37
C ASN A 39 16.47 -14.47 -15.94
N ASN A 40 15.98 -13.42 -15.26
CA ASN A 40 14.77 -12.66 -15.68
C ASN A 40 13.49 -13.52 -15.80
N MET A 41 13.41 -14.66 -15.16
CA MET A 41 12.23 -15.53 -15.20
C MET A 41 10.96 -14.82 -14.71
N SER A 42 11.07 -13.97 -13.70
CA SER A 42 9.94 -13.15 -13.23
C SER A 42 9.40 -12.25 -14.34
N ALA A 43 10.27 -11.55 -15.09
CA ALA A 43 9.86 -10.68 -16.18
C ALA A 43 9.20 -11.47 -17.32
N ALA A 44 9.74 -12.64 -17.67
CA ALA A 44 9.16 -13.52 -18.66
C ALA A 44 7.77 -14.04 -18.26
N ALA A 45 7.58 -14.36 -16.96
CA ALA A 45 6.28 -14.78 -16.42
C ALA A 45 5.25 -13.63 -16.37
N ILE A 46 5.67 -12.39 -16.14
CA ILE A 46 4.78 -11.21 -16.10
C ILE A 46 4.29 -10.82 -17.49
N LYS A 47 5.17 -10.87 -18.50
CA LYS A 47 4.92 -10.35 -19.84
C LYS A 47 3.58 -10.79 -20.49
N PRO A 48 3.12 -12.05 -20.37
CA PRO A 48 1.83 -12.47 -20.91
C PRO A 48 0.62 -11.84 -20.23
N HIS A 49 0.80 -11.30 -19.01
CA HIS A 49 -0.28 -10.77 -18.17
C HIS A 49 -0.32 -9.25 -18.10
N SER A 50 0.77 -8.57 -18.45
CA SER A 50 0.94 -7.14 -18.24
C SER A 50 1.69 -6.49 -19.39
N GLY A 51 1.05 -5.53 -20.06
CA GLY A 51 1.68 -4.75 -21.13
C GLY A 51 2.85 -3.91 -20.64
N SER A 52 2.88 -3.53 -19.37
CA SER A 52 3.99 -2.80 -18.73
C SER A 52 5.18 -3.71 -18.36
N GLY A 53 5.01 -5.04 -18.38
CA GLY A 53 6.02 -5.98 -17.87
C GLY A 53 6.19 -5.96 -16.36
N LEU A 54 5.26 -5.33 -15.62
CA LEU A 54 5.29 -5.18 -14.17
C LEU A 54 4.01 -5.72 -13.53
N VAL A 55 4.08 -6.06 -12.27
CA VAL A 55 2.93 -6.35 -11.40
C VAL A 55 2.70 -5.18 -10.45
N PRO A 56 1.42 -4.89 -10.07
CA PRO A 56 0.19 -5.63 -10.38
C PRO A 56 -0.36 -5.33 -11.77
N ALA A 57 -1.22 -6.21 -12.27
CA ALA A 57 -2.11 -5.96 -13.41
C ALA A 57 -3.51 -6.50 -13.09
N LEU A 58 -4.55 -5.75 -13.38
CA LEU A 58 -5.95 -6.17 -13.25
C LEU A 58 -6.52 -6.50 -14.62
N LYS A 59 -7.07 -7.70 -14.79
CA LYS A 59 -7.88 -8.08 -15.95
C LYS A 59 -9.36 -7.99 -15.58
N ASP A 60 -10.09 -7.18 -16.32
CA ASP A 60 -11.53 -6.96 -16.14
C ASP A 60 -12.23 -6.95 -17.49
N GLY A 61 -12.85 -8.07 -17.87
CA GLY A 61 -13.31 -8.31 -19.23
C GLY A 61 -12.14 -8.25 -20.22
N ASP A 62 -12.26 -7.41 -21.23
CA ASP A 62 -11.23 -7.21 -22.26
C ASP A 62 -10.15 -6.18 -21.86
N LEU A 63 -10.29 -5.55 -20.67
CA LEU A 63 -9.33 -4.57 -20.17
C LEU A 63 -8.20 -5.25 -19.41
N THR A 64 -6.98 -4.77 -19.65
CA THR A 64 -5.82 -5.05 -18.81
C THR A 64 -5.29 -3.72 -18.30
N ILE A 65 -5.47 -3.48 -17.00
CA ILE A 65 -5.11 -2.22 -16.32
C ILE A 65 -3.82 -2.46 -15.56
N CYS A 66 -2.82 -1.66 -15.85
CA CYS A 66 -1.52 -1.68 -15.19
C CYS A 66 -1.35 -0.42 -14.36
N ASP A 67 -0.42 -0.49 -13.40
CA ASP A 67 -0.18 0.45 -12.32
C ASP A 67 -1.17 0.33 -11.17
N SER A 68 -0.60 0.31 -9.95
CA SER A 68 -1.39 0.08 -8.73
C SER A 68 -2.41 1.19 -8.45
N LEU A 69 -2.10 2.46 -8.77
CA LEU A 69 -3.02 3.57 -8.55
C LEU A 69 -4.13 3.57 -9.60
N ALA A 70 -3.81 3.32 -10.86
CA ALA A 70 -4.80 3.22 -11.93
C ALA A 70 -5.80 2.09 -11.66
N ILE A 71 -5.32 0.94 -11.16
CA ILE A 71 -6.20 -0.16 -10.75
C ILE A 71 -7.13 0.31 -9.62
N CYS A 72 -6.60 0.97 -8.59
CA CYS A 72 -7.41 1.47 -7.47
C CYS A 72 -8.46 2.50 -7.92
N GLU A 73 -8.12 3.41 -8.83
CA GLU A 73 -9.09 4.36 -9.40
C GLU A 73 -10.20 3.64 -10.18
N HIS A 74 -9.84 2.68 -11.04
CA HIS A 74 -10.82 1.86 -11.76
C HIS A 74 -11.77 1.14 -10.78
N LEU A 75 -11.23 0.57 -9.69
CA LEU A 75 -12.06 -0.09 -8.67
C LEU A 75 -12.99 0.90 -7.96
N ALA A 76 -12.53 2.11 -7.66
CA ALA A 76 -13.36 3.14 -7.03
C ALA A 76 -14.52 3.57 -7.92
N GLU A 77 -14.31 3.69 -9.23
CA GLU A 77 -15.37 4.00 -10.21
C GLU A 77 -16.35 2.82 -10.38
N ARG A 78 -15.82 1.60 -10.46
CA ARG A 78 -16.62 0.38 -10.67
C ARG A 78 -17.46 0.00 -9.46
N PHE A 79 -16.97 0.28 -8.25
CA PHE A 79 -17.62 -0.09 -6.98
C PHE A 79 -17.86 1.15 -6.08
N PRO A 80 -18.68 2.12 -6.52
CA PRO A 80 -18.83 3.39 -5.79
C PRO A 80 -19.41 3.20 -4.38
N GLY A 81 -20.18 2.12 -4.16
CA GLY A 81 -20.72 1.77 -2.84
C GLY A 81 -19.67 1.29 -1.83
N SER A 82 -18.48 0.93 -2.28
CA SER A 82 -17.38 0.49 -1.39
C SER A 82 -16.61 1.63 -0.75
N GLU A 83 -16.90 2.88 -1.13
CA GLU A 83 -16.28 4.09 -0.57
C GLU A 83 -14.74 3.97 -0.47
N LEU A 84 -14.12 3.55 -1.59
CA LEU A 84 -12.67 3.42 -1.67
C LEU A 84 -11.96 4.78 -1.58
N TRP A 85 -12.66 5.86 -1.94
CA TRP A 85 -12.30 7.25 -1.64
C TRP A 85 -13.34 7.90 -0.74
N PRO A 86 -12.96 8.85 0.12
CA PRO A 86 -13.89 9.60 0.94
C PRO A 86 -15.00 10.30 0.13
N ARG A 87 -16.21 10.35 0.66
CA ARG A 87 -17.32 11.11 0.05
C ARG A 87 -17.10 12.60 0.13
N ASP A 88 -16.55 13.08 1.26
CA ASP A 88 -16.17 14.49 1.38
C ASP A 88 -15.13 14.89 0.35
N ALA A 89 -15.35 16.00 -0.34
CA ALA A 89 -14.51 16.41 -1.45
C ALA A 89 -13.10 16.83 -1.01
N ALA A 90 -12.97 17.46 0.16
CA ALA A 90 -11.68 17.91 0.69
C ALA A 90 -10.87 16.71 1.19
N ALA A 91 -11.50 15.81 1.95
CA ALA A 91 -10.87 14.58 2.40
C ALA A 91 -10.44 13.70 1.22
N ARG A 92 -11.28 13.59 0.19
CA ARG A 92 -10.96 12.85 -1.04
C ARG A 92 -9.77 13.45 -1.79
N ALA A 93 -9.71 14.77 -1.91
CA ALA A 93 -8.60 15.44 -2.59
C ALA A 93 -7.27 15.22 -1.85
N LEU A 94 -7.27 15.34 -0.52
CA LEU A 94 -6.06 15.15 0.30
C LEU A 94 -5.67 13.67 0.41
N ALA A 95 -6.63 12.75 0.50
CA ALA A 95 -6.36 11.32 0.44
C ALA A 95 -5.71 10.90 -0.88
N ARG A 96 -6.18 11.45 -2.02
CA ARG A 96 -5.52 11.24 -3.33
C ARG A 96 -4.12 11.81 -3.36
N SER A 97 -3.92 13.02 -2.83
CA SER A 97 -2.59 13.64 -2.73
C SER A 97 -1.63 12.76 -1.93
N ALA A 98 -2.06 12.26 -0.78
CA ALA A 98 -1.27 11.36 0.06
C ALA A 98 -0.93 10.04 -0.66
N ALA A 99 -1.91 9.44 -1.36
CA ALA A 99 -1.67 8.24 -2.16
C ALA A 99 -0.68 8.48 -3.30
N CYS A 100 -0.77 9.62 -4.00
CA CYS A 100 0.17 10.01 -5.06
C CYS A 100 1.58 10.26 -4.50
N GLU A 101 1.70 10.93 -3.34
CA GLU A 101 2.99 11.15 -2.68
C GLU A 101 3.63 9.80 -2.29
N MET A 102 2.84 8.86 -1.74
CA MET A 102 3.35 7.51 -1.46
C MET A 102 3.68 6.74 -2.74
N HIS A 103 2.93 6.95 -3.82
CA HIS A 103 3.15 6.27 -5.09
C HIS A 103 4.50 6.63 -5.71
N SER A 104 4.86 7.90 -5.73
CA SER A 104 6.06 8.43 -6.41
C SER A 104 7.23 8.74 -5.50
N GLY A 105 6.99 8.91 -4.20
CA GLY A 105 7.99 9.38 -3.24
C GLY A 105 8.54 8.31 -2.31
N PHE A 106 9.22 8.77 -1.25
CA PHE A 106 9.80 7.98 -0.17
C PHE A 106 10.76 6.88 -0.66
N SER A 107 11.60 7.25 -1.64
CA SER A 107 12.52 6.31 -2.28
C SER A 107 13.59 5.79 -1.33
N SER A 108 14.09 6.63 -0.41
CA SER A 108 15.08 6.22 0.58
C SER A 108 14.53 5.18 1.54
N LEU A 109 13.33 5.41 2.09
CA LEU A 109 12.65 4.42 2.95
C LEU A 109 12.42 3.09 2.21
N ARG A 110 12.06 3.13 0.93
CA ARG A 110 11.83 1.90 0.16
C ARG A 110 13.09 1.11 -0.11
N SER A 111 14.21 1.80 -0.34
CA SER A 111 15.49 1.17 -0.64
C SER A 111 16.16 0.61 0.60
N GLU A 112 16.19 1.39 1.69
CA GLU A 112 16.85 1.01 2.93
C GLU A 112 16.03 0.04 3.78
N CYS A 113 14.71 0.14 3.68
CA CYS A 113 13.76 -0.69 4.41
C CYS A 113 12.84 -1.44 3.45
N PRO A 114 13.33 -2.34 2.59
CA PRO A 114 12.48 -3.12 1.69
C PRO A 114 11.47 -3.96 2.48
N MET A 115 10.24 -4.07 1.99
CA MET A 115 9.24 -4.92 2.61
C MET A 115 9.63 -6.39 2.49
N ASP A 116 9.64 -7.07 3.63
CA ASP A 116 9.70 -8.51 3.72
C ASP A 116 8.86 -8.96 4.92
N LEU A 117 7.72 -9.56 4.66
CA LEU A 117 6.78 -9.96 5.71
C LEU A 117 7.27 -11.17 6.51
N ASN A 118 8.23 -11.91 5.99
CA ASN A 118 8.82 -13.09 6.61
C ASN A 118 10.12 -12.78 7.36
N ALA A 119 10.64 -11.56 7.23
CA ALA A 119 11.86 -11.17 7.92
C ALA A 119 11.62 -10.99 9.43
N PRO A 120 12.56 -11.40 10.28
CA PRO A 120 12.50 -11.09 11.70
C PRO A 120 12.60 -9.58 11.93
N VAL A 121 12.02 -9.12 13.03
CA VAL A 121 12.17 -7.72 13.46
C VAL A 121 13.64 -7.42 13.71
N ARG A 122 14.12 -6.31 13.17
CA ARG A 122 15.49 -5.83 13.32
C ARG A 122 15.52 -4.32 13.48
N VAL A 123 16.36 -3.80 14.37
CA VAL A 123 16.59 -2.37 14.47
C VAL A 123 17.56 -1.98 13.37
N ALA A 124 17.20 -0.98 12.56
CA ALA A 124 18.04 -0.47 11.50
C ALA A 124 18.69 0.87 11.93
N ASP A 125 19.96 1.06 11.57
CA ASP A 125 20.57 2.37 11.55
C ASP A 125 20.13 3.08 10.25
N LEU A 126 19.35 4.15 10.41
CA LEU A 126 18.68 4.79 9.29
C LEU A 126 19.46 6.01 8.81
N PRO A 127 19.90 6.07 7.54
CA PRO A 127 20.57 7.24 7.01
C PRO A 127 19.63 8.46 6.95
N GLU A 128 20.22 9.67 6.97
CA GLU A 128 19.45 10.93 7.00
C GLU A 128 18.38 11.05 5.88
N PRO A 129 18.60 10.60 4.63
CA PRO A 129 17.53 10.62 3.64
C PRO A 129 16.30 9.78 4.03
N THR A 130 16.51 8.64 4.68
CA THR A 130 15.42 7.79 5.20
C THR A 130 14.73 8.44 6.39
N ALA A 131 15.51 9.04 7.29
CA ALA A 131 14.96 9.81 8.41
C ALA A 131 14.10 11.00 7.92
N LYS A 132 14.49 11.67 6.83
CA LYS A 132 13.69 12.71 6.19
C LYS A 132 12.37 12.15 5.65
N ASP A 133 12.39 11.01 4.99
CA ASP A 133 11.17 10.34 4.51
C ASP A 133 10.23 10.02 5.68
N LEU A 134 10.77 9.51 6.79
CA LEU A 134 9.97 9.17 7.99
C LEU A 134 9.37 10.40 8.66
N ARG A 135 10.12 11.50 8.78
CA ARG A 135 9.57 12.78 9.28
C ARG A 135 8.41 13.27 8.41
N ARG A 136 8.56 13.18 7.09
CA ARG A 136 7.48 13.57 6.17
C ARG A 136 6.25 12.67 6.31
N ILE A 137 6.42 11.38 6.49
CA ILE A 137 5.34 10.44 6.74
C ILE A 137 4.63 10.76 8.07
N ALA A 138 5.39 10.98 9.14
CA ALA A 138 4.82 11.36 10.44
C ALA A 138 4.01 12.65 10.36
N GLU A 139 4.55 13.68 9.69
CA GLU A 139 3.85 14.96 9.45
C GLU A 139 2.54 14.73 8.68
N LEU A 140 2.60 14.02 7.55
CA LEU A 140 1.46 13.76 6.68
C LEU A 140 0.35 12.98 7.41
N TRP A 141 0.72 11.94 8.16
CA TRP A 141 -0.25 11.13 8.89
C TRP A 141 -0.88 11.92 10.04
N ASN A 142 -0.09 12.64 10.84
CA ASN A 142 -0.65 13.48 11.91
C ASN A 142 -1.62 14.53 11.36
N ASP A 143 -1.24 15.22 10.27
CA ASP A 143 -2.06 16.29 9.67
C ASP A 143 -3.41 15.75 9.18
N LEU A 144 -3.42 14.64 8.45
CA LEU A 144 -4.66 14.08 7.90
C LEU A 144 -5.54 13.43 8.99
N LEU A 145 -4.93 12.70 9.93
CA LEU A 145 -5.67 12.07 11.03
C LEU A 145 -6.31 13.12 11.97
N ASP A 146 -5.58 14.18 12.30
CA ASP A 146 -6.10 15.29 13.10
C ASP A 146 -7.21 16.04 12.35
N ARG A 147 -6.96 16.38 11.09
CA ARG A 147 -7.86 17.16 10.26
C ARG A 147 -9.22 16.50 10.02
N PHE A 148 -9.24 15.20 9.79
CA PHE A 148 -10.47 14.46 9.44
C PHE A 148 -11.01 13.62 10.58
N GLY A 149 -10.41 13.71 11.77
CA GLY A 149 -10.86 13.03 13.00
C GLY A 149 -10.60 11.53 13.01
N GLY A 150 -9.66 11.03 12.15
CA GLY A 150 -9.29 9.61 12.12
C GLY A 150 -10.47 8.63 12.09
N PRO A 151 -10.25 7.32 12.28
CA PRO A 151 -8.98 6.63 12.47
C PRO A 151 -8.17 6.41 11.18
N TRP A 152 -8.67 6.83 10.01
CA TRP A 152 -8.07 6.65 8.70
C TRP A 152 -7.70 7.99 8.07
N LEU A 153 -6.82 8.00 7.08
CA LEU A 153 -6.31 9.23 6.46
C LEU A 153 -7.40 10.07 5.78
N GLY A 154 -8.51 9.45 5.40
CA GLY A 154 -9.67 10.11 4.81
C GLY A 154 -10.84 10.33 5.77
N GLY A 155 -10.69 10.03 7.06
CA GLY A 155 -11.74 10.14 8.09
C GLY A 155 -12.15 8.79 8.68
N ALA A 156 -13.46 8.54 8.80
CA ALA A 156 -13.99 7.36 9.48
C ALA A 156 -13.80 6.04 8.72
N GLU A 157 -13.70 6.11 7.39
CA GLU A 157 -13.67 4.92 6.53
C GLU A 157 -12.27 4.67 5.96
N TRP A 158 -11.81 3.42 6.07
CA TRP A 158 -10.57 2.96 5.43
C TRP A 158 -10.70 3.01 3.91
N GLY A 159 -9.63 3.42 3.21
CA GLY A 159 -9.68 3.58 1.78
C GLY A 159 -8.35 3.35 1.07
N ILE A 160 -8.28 3.84 -0.18
CA ILE A 160 -7.11 3.66 -1.06
C ILE A 160 -5.86 4.30 -0.44
N ALA A 161 -5.97 5.50 0.16
CA ALA A 161 -4.82 6.13 0.81
C ALA A 161 -4.21 5.20 1.88
N ASP A 162 -5.06 4.57 2.69
CA ASP A 162 -4.64 3.64 3.74
C ASP A 162 -4.01 2.37 3.16
N ALA A 163 -4.56 1.85 2.06
CA ALA A 163 -3.96 0.73 1.32
C ALA A 163 -2.55 1.06 0.82
N PHE A 164 -2.32 2.32 0.40
CA PHE A 164 -1.03 2.78 -0.08
C PHE A 164 0.02 2.90 1.04
N PHE A 165 -0.41 3.22 2.25
CA PHE A 165 0.47 3.32 3.40
C PHE A 165 0.60 2.02 4.21
N THR A 166 -0.22 1.00 4.00
CA THR A 166 -0.07 -0.31 4.65
C THR A 166 1.34 -0.91 4.50
N PRO A 167 1.99 -0.88 3.30
CA PRO A 167 3.38 -1.31 3.18
C PRO A 167 4.39 -0.49 4.00
N VAL A 168 4.08 0.77 4.35
CA VAL A 168 4.92 1.57 5.25
C VAL A 168 4.80 1.03 6.67
N ALA A 169 3.59 0.78 7.16
CA ALA A 169 3.37 0.18 8.47
C ALA A 169 4.13 -1.15 8.65
N THR A 170 4.17 -2.00 7.61
CA THR A 170 4.97 -3.23 7.65
C THR A 170 6.47 -2.96 7.82
N ARG A 171 6.98 -1.90 7.18
CA ARG A 171 8.39 -1.49 7.31
C ARG A 171 8.69 -1.00 8.71
N LEU A 172 7.84 -0.13 9.28
CA LEU A 172 8.00 0.34 10.65
C LEU A 172 8.12 -0.85 11.62
N ARG A 173 7.24 -1.83 11.50
CA ARG A 173 7.27 -3.06 12.29
C ARG A 173 8.57 -3.85 12.08
N THR A 174 8.92 -4.17 10.83
CA THR A 174 10.07 -5.03 10.52
C THR A 174 11.39 -4.41 10.91
N TYR A 175 11.53 -3.10 10.79
CA TYR A 175 12.78 -2.38 11.09
C TYR A 175 12.78 -1.71 12.47
N GLY A 176 11.79 -1.98 13.32
CA GLY A 176 11.72 -1.47 14.69
C GLY A 176 11.70 0.06 14.76
N VAL A 177 11.12 0.70 13.72
CA VAL A 177 11.06 2.17 13.63
C VAL A 177 9.91 2.69 14.46
N ARG A 178 10.20 3.61 15.39
CA ARG A 178 9.20 4.36 16.12
C ARG A 178 9.02 5.73 15.47
N LEU A 179 7.82 6.04 15.04
CA LEU A 179 7.53 7.34 14.41
C LEU A 179 7.65 8.52 15.39
N SER A 180 7.51 8.27 16.69
CA SER A 180 7.79 9.26 17.74
C SER A 180 9.20 9.85 17.67
N ASP A 181 10.19 9.06 17.21
CA ASP A 181 11.56 9.53 17.00
C ASP A 181 11.68 10.49 15.78
N PHE A 182 10.63 10.57 14.96
CA PHE A 182 10.54 11.36 13.72
C PHE A 182 9.43 12.44 13.77
N GLY A 183 8.94 12.77 14.98
CA GLY A 183 7.99 13.86 15.17
C GLY A 183 6.52 13.45 15.18
N ASP A 184 6.20 12.14 15.19
CA ASP A 184 4.85 11.69 15.43
C ASP A 184 4.38 12.04 16.85
N LYS A 185 3.12 12.45 16.95
CA LYS A 185 2.45 12.81 18.21
C LYS A 185 1.62 11.66 18.80
N GLY A 186 1.85 10.45 18.31
CA GLY A 186 1.17 9.24 18.71
C GLY A 186 0.00 8.84 17.79
N LEU A 187 -0.46 9.71 16.90
CA LEU A 187 -1.51 9.37 15.95
C LEU A 187 -1.01 8.42 14.85
N GLY A 188 0.20 8.66 14.34
CA GLY A 188 0.80 7.88 13.27
C GLY A 188 1.16 6.45 13.71
N GLU A 189 1.69 6.28 14.94
CA GLU A 189 1.97 4.94 15.48
C GLU A 189 0.68 4.13 15.66
N GLN A 190 -0.36 4.71 16.27
CA GLN A 190 -1.66 4.06 16.39
C GLN A 190 -2.28 3.72 15.03
N TYR A 191 -2.13 4.61 14.05
CA TYR A 191 -2.60 4.37 12.70
C TYR A 191 -1.86 3.20 12.03
N ALA A 192 -0.52 3.13 12.18
CA ALA A 192 0.26 2.01 11.67
C ALA A 192 -0.19 0.67 12.26
N GLU A 193 -0.45 0.62 13.56
CA GLU A 193 -0.98 -0.57 14.23
C GLU A 193 -2.32 -0.98 13.64
N ARG A 194 -3.28 -0.04 13.51
CA ARG A 194 -4.60 -0.31 12.93
C ARG A 194 -4.51 -0.85 11.50
N LEU A 195 -3.57 -0.35 10.67
CA LEU A 195 -3.36 -0.87 9.32
C LEU A 195 -2.97 -2.36 9.33
N LEU A 196 -2.15 -2.77 10.29
CA LEU A 196 -1.66 -4.15 10.41
C LEU A 196 -2.67 -5.09 11.11
N GLU A 197 -3.70 -4.55 11.73
CA GLU A 197 -4.80 -5.31 12.32
C GLU A 197 -5.98 -5.52 11.35
N ARG A 198 -5.95 -4.86 10.19
CA ARG A 198 -7.03 -5.00 9.20
C ARG A 198 -7.18 -6.43 8.72
N PRO A 199 -8.42 -6.96 8.64
CA PRO A 199 -8.66 -8.31 8.13
C PRO A 199 -8.09 -8.55 6.74
N GLU A 200 -8.14 -7.53 5.87
CA GLU A 200 -7.58 -7.60 4.52
C GLU A 200 -6.06 -7.75 4.55
N PHE A 201 -5.37 -7.00 5.42
CA PHE A 201 -3.92 -7.15 5.58
C PHE A 201 -3.55 -8.51 6.18
N LEU A 202 -4.24 -8.97 7.20
CA LEU A 202 -4.01 -10.29 7.81
C LEU A 202 -4.20 -11.42 6.78
N ALA A 203 -5.21 -11.30 5.91
CA ALA A 203 -5.43 -12.25 4.81
C ALA A 203 -4.31 -12.19 3.75
N TRP A 204 -3.78 -10.99 3.45
CA TRP A 204 -2.59 -10.87 2.59
C TRP A 204 -1.37 -11.54 3.21
N GLN A 205 -1.09 -11.25 4.49
CA GLN A 205 0.05 -11.77 5.23
C GLN A 205 0.01 -13.29 5.38
N ALA A 206 -1.16 -13.87 5.57
CA ALA A 206 -1.34 -15.33 5.66
C ALA A 206 -0.97 -16.08 4.37
N GLY A 207 -0.91 -15.38 3.24
CA GLY A 207 -0.49 -15.94 1.95
C GLY A 207 0.94 -15.53 1.52
N ALA A 208 1.73 -14.95 2.44
CA ALA A 208 3.07 -14.44 2.16
C ALA A 208 4.18 -15.49 2.35
#